data_2a610655e053f640574238a3078ff921
#
_entry.id   2a610655e053f640574238a3078ff921
#
_cell.length_a   1.000
_cell.length_b   1.000
_cell.length_c   1.000
_cell.angle_alpha   90.00
_cell.angle_beta   90.00
_cell.angle_gamma   90.00
#
_symmetry.space_group_name_H-M   'P 1'
#
loop_
_entity.id
_entity.type
_entity.pdbx_description
1 polymer ?
#
loop_
_entity_poly.entity_id
_entity_poly.type
_entity_poly.pdbx_seq_one_letter_code
_entity_poly.pdbx_strand_id
1 'polypeptide(L)'
;MQYAHLGRSGAQVSRLALGTMNFGMVTEEPEAFAIMDAGREAGINFFDTADVYGGPMKPDIEKGFGISEEIVGRWMARGGRRDEVFLATKLYQPTSTSGNA
;
A
#
# COMPACT_ATOMS: atom_id res chain seq x y z
N MET A 1 -13.00 -16.11 -0.61
CA MET A 1 -12.85 -14.78 0.03
C MET A 1 -14.21 -14.13 0.17
N GLN A 2 -14.49 -13.53 1.30
CA GLN A 2 -15.73 -12.80 1.52
C GLN A 2 -15.52 -11.32 1.24
N TYR A 3 -16.55 -10.68 0.68
CA TYR A 3 -16.52 -9.27 0.30
C TYR A 3 -17.62 -8.51 1.02
N ALA A 4 -17.41 -7.21 1.20
CA ALA A 4 -18.38 -6.31 1.82
C ALA A 4 -18.32 -4.96 1.12
N HIS A 5 -19.41 -4.20 1.22
CA HIS A 5 -19.41 -2.83 0.70
C HIS A 5 -18.61 -1.93 1.62
N LEU A 6 -17.79 -1.06 1.04
CA LEU A 6 -17.04 -0.06 1.78
C LEU A 6 -17.97 1.13 2.03
N GLY A 7 -18.69 1.08 3.15
CA GLY A 7 -19.67 2.10 3.47
C GLY A 7 -20.72 2.23 2.39
N ARG A 8 -20.98 3.45 1.94
CA ARG A 8 -21.95 3.78 0.89
C ARG A 8 -21.30 4.13 -0.43
N SER A 9 -20.00 3.79 -0.58
CA SER A 9 -19.25 4.19 -1.77
C SER A 9 -19.57 3.36 -3.01
N GLY A 10 -20.23 2.22 -2.85
CA GLY A 10 -20.44 1.28 -3.97
C GLY A 10 -19.28 0.34 -4.21
N ALA A 11 -18.15 0.56 -3.56
CA ALA A 11 -17.01 -0.33 -3.71
C ALA A 11 -17.23 -1.61 -2.92
N GLN A 12 -16.97 -2.76 -3.56
CA GLN A 12 -16.98 -4.06 -2.91
C GLN A 12 -15.56 -4.49 -2.66
N VAL A 13 -15.17 -4.59 -1.38
CA VAL A 13 -13.81 -4.93 -0.99
C VAL A 13 -13.78 -6.23 -0.21
N SER A 14 -12.66 -6.93 -0.30
CA SER A 14 -12.44 -8.14 0.49
C SER A 14 -12.48 -7.80 1.99
N ARG A 15 -12.97 -8.73 2.79
CA ARG A 15 -13.02 -8.51 4.24
C ARG A 15 -11.65 -8.51 4.89
N LEU A 16 -10.66 -9.08 4.21
CA LEU A 16 -9.26 -8.98 4.61
C LEU A 16 -8.60 -7.92 3.74
N ALA A 17 -7.83 -7.06 4.36
CA ALA A 17 -7.04 -6.06 3.66
C ALA A 17 -5.56 -6.43 3.78
N LEU A 18 -4.79 -6.11 2.74
CA LEU A 18 -3.34 -6.30 2.77
C LEU A 18 -2.70 -4.99 3.22
N GLY A 19 -2.04 -5.01 4.38
CA GLY A 19 -1.26 -3.88 4.85
C GLY A 19 0.12 -3.87 4.22
N THR A 20 0.65 -2.68 3.94
CA THR A 20 1.91 -2.53 3.21
C THR A 20 2.97 -1.76 3.99
N MET A 21 2.78 -1.54 5.27
CA MET A 21 3.69 -0.71 6.07
C MET A 21 5.13 -1.23 6.07
N ASN A 22 5.31 -2.53 6.01
CA ASN A 22 6.63 -3.14 6.05
C ASN A 22 7.35 -3.17 4.70
N PHE A 23 6.67 -2.83 3.60
CA PHE A 23 7.29 -2.84 2.28
C PHE A 23 8.32 -1.72 2.18
N GLY A 24 9.56 -2.08 1.88
CA GLY A 24 10.67 -1.14 1.81
C GLY A 24 11.38 -0.91 3.14
N MET A 25 10.78 -1.32 4.26
CA MET A 25 11.41 -1.20 5.57
C MET A 25 12.10 -2.52 5.96
N VAL A 26 11.34 -3.60 6.07
CA VAL A 26 11.86 -4.93 6.39
C VAL A 26 11.62 -5.94 5.27
N THR A 27 10.75 -5.62 4.33
CA THR A 27 10.40 -6.48 3.20
C THR A 27 10.86 -5.80 1.91
N GLU A 28 11.78 -6.43 1.20
CA GLU A 28 12.30 -5.90 -0.05
C GLU A 28 11.30 -6.07 -1.18
N GLU A 29 11.50 -5.34 -2.27
CA GLU A 29 10.53 -5.27 -3.36
C GLU A 29 10.18 -6.62 -3.98
N PRO A 30 11.12 -7.54 -4.29
CA PRO A 30 10.74 -8.83 -4.86
C PRO A 30 9.83 -9.63 -3.93
N GLU A 31 10.09 -9.59 -2.63
CA GLU A 31 9.27 -10.28 -1.64
C GLU A 31 7.91 -9.60 -1.51
N ALA A 32 7.88 -8.27 -1.52
CA ALA A 32 6.63 -7.51 -1.49
C ALA A 32 5.75 -7.87 -2.69
N PHE A 33 6.35 -7.99 -3.89
CA PHE A 33 5.63 -8.40 -5.08
C PHE A 33 5.03 -9.80 -4.91
N ALA A 34 5.79 -10.74 -4.35
CA ALA A 34 5.28 -12.09 -4.11
C ALA A 34 4.11 -12.08 -3.12
N ILE A 35 4.17 -11.24 -2.09
CA ILE A 35 3.08 -11.09 -1.12
C ILE A 35 1.82 -10.53 -1.80
N MET A 36 1.98 -9.50 -2.61
CA MET A 36 0.84 -8.91 -3.32
C MET A 36 0.25 -9.88 -4.34
N ASP A 37 1.08 -10.63 -5.04
CA ASP A 37 0.60 -11.67 -5.97
C ASP A 37 -0.20 -12.74 -5.22
N ALA A 38 0.30 -13.20 -4.07
CA ALA A 38 -0.39 -14.19 -3.26
C ALA A 38 -1.72 -13.65 -2.73
N GLY A 39 -1.75 -12.39 -2.31
CA GLY A 39 -2.98 -11.75 -1.86
C GLY A 39 -4.00 -11.67 -2.97
N ARG A 40 -3.58 -11.25 -4.16
CA ARG A 40 -4.44 -11.17 -5.33
C ARG A 40 -5.02 -12.54 -5.69
N GLU A 41 -4.20 -13.57 -5.70
CA GLU A 41 -4.66 -14.93 -5.98
C GLU A 41 -5.65 -15.45 -4.94
N ALA A 42 -5.50 -15.03 -3.68
CA ALA A 42 -6.42 -15.39 -2.61
C ALA A 42 -7.73 -14.59 -2.67
N GLY A 43 -7.84 -13.62 -3.55
CA GLY A 43 -9.04 -12.80 -3.70
C GLY A 43 -9.03 -11.51 -2.91
N ILE A 44 -7.92 -11.14 -2.30
CA ILE A 44 -7.79 -9.84 -1.62
C ILE A 44 -7.71 -8.74 -2.68
N ASN A 45 -8.65 -7.80 -2.61
CA ASN A 45 -8.69 -6.66 -3.52
C ASN A 45 -8.61 -5.31 -2.79
N PHE A 46 -8.25 -5.32 -1.52
CA PHE A 46 -8.19 -4.11 -0.69
C PHE A 46 -6.80 -4.02 -0.07
N PHE A 47 -6.03 -3.01 -0.49
CA PHE A 47 -4.67 -2.78 -0.01
C PHE A 47 -4.65 -1.47 0.77
N ASP A 48 -3.95 -1.47 1.90
CA ASP A 48 -3.84 -0.29 2.76
C ASP A 48 -2.39 0.16 2.82
N THR A 49 -2.15 1.41 2.46
CA THR A 49 -0.83 2.01 2.45
C THR A 49 -0.88 3.41 3.07
N ALA A 50 0.25 4.08 3.10
CA ALA A 50 0.35 5.48 3.51
C ALA A 50 1.59 6.10 2.87
N ASP A 51 1.59 7.42 2.77
CA ASP A 51 2.70 8.14 2.16
C ASP A 51 4.01 8.03 2.97
N VAL A 52 3.93 7.69 4.26
CA VAL A 52 5.12 7.54 5.11
C VAL A 52 5.63 6.11 5.20
N TYR A 53 4.92 5.15 4.63
CA TYR A 53 5.33 3.75 4.76
C TYR A 53 6.59 3.45 3.95
N GLY A 54 7.37 2.50 4.43
CA GLY A 54 8.54 2.01 3.72
C GLY A 54 9.87 2.36 4.36
N GLY A 55 9.84 3.00 5.51
CA GLY A 55 11.07 3.35 6.21
C GLY A 55 10.80 3.75 7.64
N PRO A 56 11.85 4.13 8.39
CA PRO A 56 11.65 4.60 9.76
C PRO A 56 10.74 5.81 9.77
N MET A 57 9.66 5.75 10.53
CA MET A 57 8.70 6.85 10.62
C MET A 57 9.18 7.85 11.67
N LYS A 58 10.36 8.42 11.43
CA LYS A 58 10.97 9.44 12.29
C LYS A 58 11.00 10.77 11.56
N PRO A 59 10.68 11.87 12.23
CA PRO A 59 10.57 13.17 11.55
C PRO A 59 11.87 13.68 10.92
N ASP A 60 13.01 13.20 11.39
CA ASP A 60 14.33 13.65 10.92
C ASP A 60 14.89 12.81 9.78
N ILE A 61 14.13 11.82 9.28
CA ILE A 61 14.59 10.93 8.22
C ILE A 61 13.64 11.04 7.03
N GLU A 62 14.14 11.65 5.95
CA GLU A 62 13.37 11.76 4.71
C GLU A 62 13.43 10.48 3.89
N LYS A 63 14.57 9.80 3.96
CA LYS A 63 14.77 8.58 3.18
C LYS A 63 13.84 7.48 3.67
N GLY A 64 13.12 6.90 2.78
CA GLY A 64 12.17 5.85 3.09
C GLY A 64 10.72 6.28 2.96
N PHE A 65 10.44 7.56 3.05
CA PHE A 65 9.09 8.06 2.88
C PHE A 65 8.61 7.83 1.45
N GLY A 66 7.44 7.24 1.31
CA GLY A 66 6.85 6.95 0.01
C GLY A 66 7.36 5.67 -0.64
N ILE A 67 8.29 4.96 -0.03
CA ILE A 67 8.87 3.77 -0.65
C ILE A 67 7.84 2.66 -0.81
N SER A 68 6.98 2.46 0.21
CA SER A 68 5.92 1.46 0.10
C SER A 68 4.96 1.79 -1.03
N GLU A 69 4.56 3.06 -1.17
CA GLU A 69 3.69 3.48 -2.27
C GLU A 69 4.35 3.28 -3.63
N GLU A 70 5.66 3.52 -3.72
CA GLU A 70 6.40 3.28 -4.97
C GLU A 70 6.42 1.80 -5.33
N ILE A 71 6.64 0.92 -4.35
CA ILE A 71 6.64 -0.52 -4.56
C ILE A 71 5.26 -0.98 -5.02
N VAL A 72 4.21 -0.54 -4.35
CA VAL A 72 2.83 -0.87 -4.74
C VAL A 72 2.53 -0.34 -6.14
N GLY A 73 2.97 0.89 -6.44
CA GLY A 73 2.77 1.48 -7.76
C GLY A 73 3.43 0.69 -8.87
N ARG A 74 4.65 0.23 -8.66
CA ARG A 74 5.34 -0.58 -9.66
C ARG A 74 4.66 -1.93 -9.87
N TRP A 75 4.15 -2.53 -8.80
CA TRP A 75 3.39 -3.77 -8.90
C TRP A 75 2.09 -3.55 -9.69
N MET A 76 1.37 -2.48 -9.41
CA MET A 76 0.11 -2.16 -10.09
C MET A 76 0.30 -1.81 -11.57
N ALA A 77 1.48 -1.34 -11.96
CA ALA A 77 1.77 -1.04 -13.36
C ALA A 77 1.85 -2.28 -14.23
N ARG A 78 1.82 -3.46 -13.64
CA ARG A 78 1.87 -4.73 -14.38
C ARG A 78 0.46 -5.18 -14.73
N GLY A 79 0.13 -5.18 -16.02
CA GLY A 79 -0.99 -5.94 -16.57
C GLY A 79 -2.36 -5.77 -15.90
N GLY A 80 -2.87 -4.54 -15.79
CA GLY A 80 -4.25 -4.33 -15.36
C GLY A 80 -4.54 -4.48 -13.88
N ARG A 81 -3.52 -4.68 -13.07
CA ARG A 81 -3.70 -4.88 -11.62
C ARG A 81 -4.35 -3.68 -10.93
N ARG A 82 -4.12 -2.47 -11.44
CA ARG A 82 -4.71 -1.26 -10.85
C ARG A 82 -6.23 -1.32 -10.82
N ASP A 83 -6.84 -1.91 -11.84
CA ASP A 83 -8.30 -2.01 -11.92
C ASP A 83 -8.87 -3.08 -11.00
N GLU A 84 -8.05 -3.96 -10.48
CA GLU A 84 -8.47 -5.06 -9.61
C GLU A 84 -8.35 -4.74 -8.13
N VAL A 85 -7.78 -3.58 -7.75
CA VAL A 85 -7.43 -3.29 -6.37
C VAL A 85 -8.01 -1.94 -5.96
N PHE A 86 -8.67 -1.93 -4.80
CA PHE A 86 -9.02 -0.70 -4.10
C PHE A 86 -7.87 -0.35 -3.16
N LEU A 87 -7.24 0.79 -3.39
CA LEU A 87 -6.07 1.22 -2.64
C LEU A 87 -6.44 2.36 -1.71
N ALA A 88 -6.31 2.13 -0.41
CA ALA A 88 -6.46 3.17 0.59
C ALA A 88 -5.09 3.70 0.97
N THR A 89 -4.94 5.02 0.99
CA THR A 89 -3.72 5.66 1.45
C THR A 89 -4.04 6.72 2.49
N LYS A 90 -3.02 7.29 3.08
CA LYS A 90 -3.17 8.25 4.17
C LYS A 90 -2.22 9.42 3.95
N LEU A 91 -2.63 10.57 4.41
CA LEU A 91 -1.86 11.80 4.32
C LEU A 91 -1.99 12.54 5.64
N TYR A 92 -1.03 12.35 6.54
CA TYR A 92 -1.09 13.09 7.78
C TYR A 92 0.25 13.23 8.49
N GLN A 93 1.21 12.36 8.21
CA GLN A 93 2.56 12.43 8.76
C GLN A 93 3.46 13.25 7.85
N PRO A 94 4.48 13.95 8.39
CA PRO A 94 5.45 14.63 7.54
C PRO A 94 6.18 13.62 6.65
N THR A 95 6.33 13.98 5.37
CA THR A 95 7.07 13.15 4.39
C THR A 95 8.41 13.76 4.05
N SER A 96 8.76 14.89 4.64
CA SER A 96 10.07 15.52 4.48
C SER A 96 10.40 16.35 5.71
N THR A 97 11.68 16.73 5.82
CA THR A 97 12.14 17.59 6.90
C THR A 97 12.07 19.06 6.53
N SER A 98 11.57 19.38 5.35
CA SER A 98 11.53 20.77 4.84
C SER A 98 10.40 21.61 5.40
N GLY A 99 9.45 21.01 6.08
CA GLY A 99 8.28 21.70 6.60
C GLY A 99 7.14 21.87 5.60
N ASN A 100 7.26 21.28 4.41
CA ASN A 100 6.21 21.33 3.38
C ASN A 100 5.37 20.05 3.32
N ALA A 101 5.47 19.27 4.34
CA ALA A 101 4.76 17.99 4.38
C ALA A 101 3.26 18.17 4.58
#